data_ac41decbd9bc480e27e2f864c64c9aeb
#
_entry.id   ac41decbd9bc480e27e2f864c64c9aeb
#
_cell.length_a   1.000
_cell.length_b   1.000
_cell.length_c   1.000
_cell.angle_alpha   90.00
_cell.angle_beta   90.00
_cell.angle_gamma   90.00
#
_symmetry.space_group_name_H-M   'P 1'
#
loop_
_entity.id
_entity.type
_entity.pdbx_description
1 polymer ?
#
loop_
_entity_poly.entity_id
_entity_poly.type
_entity_poly.pdbx_seq_one_letter_code
_entity_poly.pdbx_strand_id
1 'polypeptide(L)'
;MYDAVLESQEAALAMIGPGVNGRDVHRKVSDALHEGGYKTLQHDQKPGEPLTEGFIHGTGHGVGLELHEAPRVSMADEELVPGDVVTVEPGLYEPGVGGVRIEDLVVITEDGCRNLTNFPKEFRV
;
A
#
# COMPACT_ATOMS: atom_id res chain seq x y z
N MET A 1 2.91 6.97 13.98
CA MET A 1 2.15 6.10 13.03
C MET A 1 1.62 6.87 11.82
N TYR A 2 0.84 7.94 12.00
CA TYR A 2 0.22 8.65 10.87
C TYR A 2 1.24 9.12 9.83
N ASP A 3 2.27 9.83 10.25
CA ASP A 3 3.29 10.36 9.34
C ASP A 3 4.02 9.23 8.59
N ALA A 4 4.35 8.13 9.29
CA ALA A 4 5.00 6.98 8.67
C ALA A 4 4.12 6.33 7.59
N VAL A 5 2.81 6.20 7.84
CA VAL A 5 1.85 5.69 6.85
C VAL A 5 1.75 6.64 5.65
N LEU A 6 1.64 7.95 5.91
CA LEU A 6 1.58 8.96 4.85
C LEU A 6 2.83 8.95 3.97
N GLU A 7 4.01 8.99 4.57
CA GLU A 7 5.29 8.95 3.84
C GLU A 7 5.44 7.66 3.01
N SER A 8 5.02 6.52 3.56
CA SER A 8 5.07 5.25 2.83
C SER A 8 4.08 5.22 1.65
N GLN A 9 2.90 5.84 1.80
CA GLN A 9 1.93 5.98 0.72
C GLN A 9 2.45 6.91 -0.39
N GLU A 10 3.03 8.04 -0.02
CA GLU A 10 3.64 8.98 -0.98
C GLU A 10 4.78 8.30 -1.76
N ALA A 11 5.59 7.49 -1.11
CA ALA A 11 6.63 6.72 -1.77
C ALA A 11 6.06 5.70 -2.77
N ALA A 12 4.95 5.03 -2.44
CA ALA A 12 4.25 4.14 -3.35
C ALA A 12 3.67 4.90 -4.56
N LEU A 13 2.97 6.01 -4.32
CA LEU A 13 2.38 6.85 -5.36
C LEU A 13 3.42 7.43 -6.32
N ALA A 14 4.62 7.73 -5.84
CA ALA A 14 5.72 8.25 -6.64
C ALA A 14 6.33 7.21 -7.59
N MET A 15 6.22 5.92 -7.29
CA MET A 15 6.80 4.87 -8.13
C MET A 15 5.77 4.11 -8.98
N ILE A 16 4.49 4.16 -8.62
CA ILE A 16 3.44 3.39 -9.28
C ILE A 16 3.18 3.89 -10.70
N GLY A 17 3.15 2.99 -11.67
CA GLY A 17 2.97 3.34 -13.08
C GLY A 17 2.99 2.10 -13.98
N PRO A 18 2.88 2.30 -15.31
CA PRO A 18 2.86 1.20 -16.26
C PRO A 18 4.18 0.43 -16.28
N GLY A 19 4.09 -0.89 -16.31
CA GLY A 19 5.24 -1.79 -16.30
C GLY A 19 5.86 -2.01 -14.91
N VAL A 20 5.40 -1.31 -13.88
CA VAL A 20 5.84 -1.52 -12.51
C VAL A 20 5.14 -2.76 -11.94
N ASN A 21 5.89 -3.60 -11.24
CA ASN A 21 5.33 -4.76 -10.56
C ASN A 21 4.74 -4.35 -9.21
N GLY A 22 3.50 -4.77 -8.92
CA GLY A 22 2.83 -4.48 -7.64
C GLY A 22 3.63 -4.97 -6.43
N ARG A 23 4.39 -6.07 -6.60
CA ARG A 23 5.30 -6.58 -5.57
C ARG A 23 6.40 -5.57 -5.21
N ASP A 24 6.94 -4.87 -6.19
CA ASP A 24 8.03 -3.91 -5.94
C ASP A 24 7.49 -2.64 -5.25
N VAL A 25 6.28 -2.22 -5.57
CA VAL A 25 5.58 -1.15 -4.84
C VAL A 25 5.33 -1.58 -3.39
N HIS A 26 4.82 -2.79 -3.17
CA HIS A 26 4.58 -3.32 -1.83
C HIS A 26 5.88 -3.44 -1.02
N ARG A 27 6.97 -3.89 -1.64
CA ARG A 27 8.28 -3.94 -1.01
C ARG A 27 8.75 -2.56 -0.57
N LYS A 28 8.62 -1.56 -1.42
CA LYS A 28 8.98 -0.17 -1.10
C LYS A 28 8.27 0.35 0.14
N VAL A 29 6.97 0.08 0.26
CA VAL A 29 6.16 0.42 1.43
C VAL A 29 6.63 -0.33 2.68
N SER A 30 6.81 -1.65 2.55
CA SER A 30 7.27 -2.50 3.66
C SER A 30 8.63 -2.09 4.18
N ASP A 31 9.58 -1.79 3.28
CA ASP A 31 10.93 -1.36 3.64
C ASP A 31 10.87 0.00 4.39
N ALA A 32 10.12 0.98 3.88
CA ALA A 32 9.99 2.28 4.52
C ALA A 32 9.40 2.18 5.94
N LEU A 33 8.36 1.37 6.11
CA LEU A 33 7.75 1.16 7.43
C LEU A 33 8.67 0.38 8.38
N HIS A 34 9.41 -0.61 7.86
CA HIS A 34 10.39 -1.37 8.66
C HIS A 34 11.56 -0.49 9.11
N GLU A 35 12.10 0.35 8.23
CA GLU A 35 13.14 1.34 8.56
C GLU A 35 12.64 2.35 9.60
N GLY A 36 11.34 2.67 9.58
CA GLY A 36 10.66 3.48 10.59
C GLY A 36 10.46 2.79 11.95
N GLY A 37 10.90 1.54 12.09
CA GLY A 37 10.83 0.77 13.34
C GLY A 37 9.56 -0.05 13.54
N TYR A 38 8.71 -0.16 12.51
CA TYR A 38 7.48 -0.96 12.57
C TYR A 38 7.69 -2.37 12.02
N LYS A 39 6.98 -3.34 12.57
CA LYS A 39 6.96 -4.70 12.03
C LYS A 39 6.20 -4.75 10.71
N THR A 40 6.64 -5.62 9.80
CA THR A 40 5.96 -5.85 8.54
C THR A 40 5.89 -7.33 8.21
N LEU A 41 4.87 -7.77 7.47
CA LEU A 41 4.78 -9.16 7.03
C LEU A 41 6.03 -9.60 6.25
N GLN A 42 6.58 -8.71 5.44
CA GLN A 42 7.74 -9.01 4.60
C GLN A 42 9.01 -9.31 5.42
N HIS A 43 9.21 -8.60 6.53
CA HIS A 43 10.45 -8.68 7.32
C HIS A 43 10.33 -9.52 8.58
N ASP A 44 9.15 -9.55 9.20
CA ASP A 44 8.97 -10.07 10.55
C ASP A 44 8.05 -11.29 10.66
N GLN A 45 7.38 -11.68 9.56
CA GLN A 45 6.52 -12.87 9.54
C GLN A 45 7.35 -14.14 9.74
N LYS A 46 6.98 -14.92 10.75
CA LYS A 46 7.58 -16.23 11.02
C LYS A 46 6.62 -17.37 10.64
N PRO A 47 7.12 -18.49 10.13
CA PRO A 47 6.28 -19.65 9.83
C PRO A 47 5.49 -20.12 11.07
N GLY A 48 4.16 -20.23 10.92
CA GLY A 48 3.28 -20.71 11.99
C GLY A 48 2.93 -19.71 13.08
N GLU A 49 3.51 -18.49 13.05
CA GLU A 49 3.22 -17.42 13.99
C GLU A 49 2.56 -16.25 13.25
N PRO A 50 1.27 -15.94 13.49
CA PRO A 50 0.64 -14.80 12.83
C PRO A 50 1.20 -13.49 13.36
N LEU A 51 1.57 -12.58 12.44
CA LEU A 51 1.91 -11.21 12.79
C LEU A 51 0.61 -10.42 13.01
N THR A 52 0.45 -9.84 14.20
CA THR A 52 -0.77 -9.15 14.64
C THR A 52 -0.60 -7.65 14.85
N GLU A 53 0.58 -7.12 14.57
CA GLU A 53 0.93 -5.70 14.72
C GLU A 53 1.78 -5.21 13.56
N GLY A 54 1.81 -3.89 13.34
CA GLY A 54 2.57 -3.25 12.28
C GLY A 54 1.85 -3.28 10.93
N PHE A 55 2.56 -3.47 9.83
CA PHE A 55 2.00 -3.56 8.47
C PHE A 55 1.71 -5.02 8.10
N ILE A 56 0.44 -5.41 8.21
CA ILE A 56 -0.03 -6.80 8.19
C ILE A 56 -0.93 -7.16 7.00
N HIS A 57 -0.91 -6.37 5.94
CA HIS A 57 -1.68 -6.63 4.71
C HIS A 57 -0.95 -6.13 3.45
N GLY A 58 -1.54 -6.34 2.29
CA GLY A 58 -1.03 -5.80 1.02
C GLY A 58 -1.14 -4.27 0.96
N THR A 59 -0.35 -3.66 0.09
CA THR A 59 -0.41 -2.20 -0.14
C THR A 59 -1.66 -1.79 -0.92
N GLY A 60 -2.23 -2.70 -1.72
CA GLY A 60 -3.44 -2.42 -2.49
C GLY A 60 -3.88 -3.57 -3.38
N HIS A 61 -4.94 -3.30 -4.12
CA HIS A 61 -5.59 -4.27 -5.01
C HIS A 61 -6.30 -3.56 -6.17
N GLY A 62 -6.57 -4.29 -7.24
CA GLY A 62 -7.43 -3.86 -8.32
C GLY A 62 -8.88 -3.63 -7.88
N VAL A 63 -9.52 -2.67 -8.50
CA VAL A 63 -10.95 -2.36 -8.34
C VAL A 63 -11.60 -2.34 -9.72
N GLY A 64 -12.61 -3.15 -9.93
CA GLY A 64 -13.37 -3.25 -11.17
C GLY A 64 -14.81 -3.65 -10.89
N LEU A 65 -15.31 -4.67 -11.56
CA LEU A 65 -16.62 -5.25 -11.24
C LEU A 65 -16.63 -5.86 -9.85
N GLU A 66 -15.49 -6.41 -9.42
CA GLU A 66 -15.27 -6.86 -8.07
C GLU A 66 -14.57 -5.78 -7.25
N LEU A 67 -14.88 -5.71 -5.94
CA LEU A 67 -14.20 -4.80 -5.02
C LEU A 67 -12.70 -5.12 -4.92
N HIS A 68 -12.37 -6.41 -4.89
CA HIS A 68 -11.00 -6.90 -4.86
C HIS A 68 -10.75 -7.79 -6.08
N GLU A 69 -9.94 -7.34 -7.01
CA GLU A 69 -9.53 -8.09 -8.19
C GLU A 69 -8.06 -7.84 -8.53
N ALA A 70 -7.54 -8.55 -9.51
CA ALA A 70 -6.20 -8.28 -10.05
C ALA A 70 -6.17 -6.92 -10.80
N PRO A 71 -4.99 -6.26 -10.89
CA PRO A 71 -3.72 -6.67 -10.29
C PRO A 71 -3.64 -6.30 -8.80
N ARG A 72 -2.89 -7.09 -8.03
CA ARG A 72 -2.64 -6.81 -6.61
C ARG A 72 -1.34 -6.02 -6.43
N VAL A 73 -1.38 -5.08 -5.50
CA VAL A 73 -0.18 -4.38 -5.01
C VAL A 73 0.20 -5.01 -3.67
N SER A 74 0.83 -6.18 -3.75
CA SER A 74 1.13 -7.04 -2.61
C SER A 74 2.39 -7.87 -2.89
N MET A 75 2.64 -8.93 -2.13
CA MET A 75 3.75 -9.85 -2.42
C MET A 75 3.55 -10.68 -3.71
N ALA A 76 2.39 -10.61 -4.35
CA ALA A 76 2.12 -11.27 -5.62
C ALA A 76 2.88 -10.61 -6.78
N ASP A 77 3.34 -11.44 -7.71
CA ASP A 77 4.05 -11.01 -8.92
C ASP A 77 3.02 -10.62 -9.99
N GLU A 78 2.60 -9.37 -9.98
CA GLU A 78 1.59 -8.83 -10.91
C GLU A 78 2.05 -7.47 -11.43
N GLU A 79 2.20 -7.37 -12.76
CA GLU A 79 2.58 -6.13 -13.43
C GLU A 79 1.37 -5.22 -13.62
N LEU A 80 1.57 -3.92 -13.39
CA LEU A 80 0.57 -2.89 -13.61
C LEU A 80 0.62 -2.42 -15.07
N VAL A 81 -0.54 -2.31 -15.70
CA VAL A 81 -0.67 -1.87 -17.09
C VAL A 81 -1.61 -0.66 -17.21
N PRO A 82 -1.48 0.17 -18.26
CA PRO A 82 -2.40 1.29 -18.48
C PRO A 82 -3.86 0.84 -18.49
N GLY A 83 -4.69 1.57 -17.74
CA GLY A 83 -6.11 1.27 -17.57
C GLY A 83 -6.44 0.51 -16.27
N ASP A 84 -5.46 -0.09 -15.60
CA ASP A 84 -5.68 -0.66 -14.28
C ASP A 84 -6.09 0.42 -13.28
N VAL A 85 -7.06 0.10 -12.45
CA VAL A 85 -7.47 0.92 -11.31
C VAL A 85 -7.14 0.15 -10.04
N VAL A 86 -6.30 0.73 -9.19
CA VAL A 86 -5.83 0.05 -7.98
C VAL A 86 -5.90 0.97 -6.76
N THR A 87 -6.05 0.37 -5.58
CA THR A 87 -5.89 1.09 -4.31
C THR A 87 -4.42 1.18 -3.92
N VAL A 88 -4.09 2.22 -3.15
CA VAL A 88 -2.80 2.38 -2.46
C VAL A 88 -3.13 2.75 -1.02
N GLU A 89 -3.06 1.76 -0.13
CA GLU A 89 -3.65 1.81 1.20
C GLU A 89 -2.75 1.24 2.31
N PRO A 90 -1.49 1.71 2.43
CA PRO A 90 -0.65 1.25 3.54
C PRO A 90 -1.31 1.57 4.88
N GLY A 91 -1.04 0.72 5.87
CA GLY A 91 -1.58 0.90 7.20
C GLY A 91 -0.71 0.30 8.29
N LEU A 92 -0.80 0.86 9.48
CA LEU A 92 -0.13 0.39 10.68
C LEU A 92 -1.14 0.14 11.79
N TYR A 93 -0.97 -0.97 12.49
CA TYR A 93 -1.88 -1.40 13.56
C TYR A 93 -1.07 -1.79 14.78
N GLU A 94 -1.37 -1.13 15.92
CA GLU A 94 -0.68 -1.35 17.19
C GLU A 94 -1.70 -1.76 18.26
N PRO A 95 -1.63 -3.00 18.77
CA PRO A 95 -2.51 -3.47 19.84
C PRO A 95 -2.52 -2.53 21.03
N GLY A 96 -3.70 -2.17 21.51
CA GLY A 96 -3.89 -1.25 22.64
C GLY A 96 -3.76 0.24 22.29
N VAL A 97 -3.37 0.59 21.08
CA VAL A 97 -3.29 1.97 20.58
C VAL A 97 -4.32 2.23 19.51
N GLY A 98 -4.36 1.41 18.47
CA GLY A 98 -5.28 1.56 17.34
C GLY A 98 -4.59 1.33 16.01
N GLY A 99 -5.24 1.76 14.93
CA GLY A 99 -4.72 1.64 13.57
C GLY A 99 -4.86 2.93 12.78
N VAL A 100 -3.98 3.08 11.80
CA VAL A 100 -4.01 4.15 10.79
C VAL A 100 -3.91 3.50 9.41
N ARG A 101 -4.82 3.84 8.51
CA ARG A 101 -4.73 3.51 7.09
C ARG A 101 -5.09 4.76 6.28
N ILE A 102 -4.27 5.07 5.29
CA ILE A 102 -4.50 6.17 4.34
C ILE A 102 -4.63 5.52 2.98
N GLU A 103 -5.75 5.76 2.30
CA GLU A 103 -6.10 5.06 1.07
C GLU A 103 -6.41 6.05 -0.05
N ASP A 104 -5.75 5.85 -1.18
CA ASP A 104 -6.07 6.50 -2.45
C ASP A 104 -6.44 5.44 -3.49
N LEU A 105 -7.32 5.81 -4.39
CA LEU A 105 -7.63 5.07 -5.61
C LEU A 105 -6.93 5.75 -6.78
N VAL A 106 -6.15 4.99 -7.55
CA VAL A 106 -5.41 5.52 -8.70
C VAL A 106 -5.71 4.74 -9.97
N VAL A 107 -5.67 5.42 -11.11
CA VAL A 107 -5.69 4.77 -12.42
C VAL A 107 -4.29 4.85 -13.03
N ILE A 108 -3.80 3.70 -13.54
CA ILE A 108 -2.53 3.63 -14.24
C ILE A 108 -2.71 4.26 -15.62
N THR A 109 -1.87 5.22 -15.96
CA THR A 109 -1.87 5.91 -17.25
C THR A 109 -0.71 5.43 -18.12
N GLU A 110 -0.60 5.93 -19.37
CA GLU A 110 0.50 5.58 -20.28
C GLU A 110 1.88 6.02 -19.76
N ASP A 111 1.93 7.02 -18.89
CA ASP A 111 3.18 7.65 -18.40
C ASP A 111 3.32 7.72 -16.88
N GLY A 112 2.39 7.12 -16.13
CA GLY A 112 2.43 7.14 -14.67
C GLY A 112 1.12 6.68 -14.04
N CYS A 113 0.58 7.49 -13.14
CA CYS A 113 -0.75 7.27 -12.57
C CYS A 113 -1.48 8.60 -12.33
N ARG A 114 -2.79 8.51 -12.27
CA ARG A 114 -3.66 9.63 -11.87
C ARG A 114 -4.41 9.26 -10.60
N ASN A 115 -4.24 10.06 -9.56
CA ASN A 115 -4.97 9.89 -8.32
C ASN A 115 -6.42 10.35 -8.49
N LEU A 116 -7.36 9.48 -8.13
CA LEU A 116 -8.81 9.74 -8.19
C LEU A 116 -9.35 10.22 -6.84
N THR A 117 -8.57 10.10 -5.77
CA THR A 117 -8.93 10.51 -4.43
C THR A 117 -8.43 11.93 -4.17
N ASN A 118 -9.35 12.87 -3.96
CA ASN A 118 -9.04 14.29 -3.72
C ASN A 118 -9.35 14.74 -2.28
N PHE A 119 -9.35 13.82 -1.33
CA PHE A 119 -9.63 14.14 0.06
C PHE A 119 -8.35 14.61 0.77
N PRO A 120 -8.40 15.69 1.58
CA PRO A 120 -7.23 16.16 2.33
C PRO A 120 -6.73 15.09 3.31
N LYS A 121 -5.41 14.93 3.36
CA LYS A 121 -4.75 13.99 4.28
C LYS A 121 -4.25 14.74 5.51
N GLU A 122 -5.19 15.24 6.29
CA GLU A 122 -4.91 15.97 7.52
C GLU A 122 -5.30 15.10 8.72
N PHE A 123 -4.36 14.89 9.65
CA PHE A 123 -4.61 14.08 10.85
C PHE A 123 -5.63 14.72 11.78
N ARG A 124 -5.71 16.05 11.77
CA ARG A 124 -6.65 16.82 12.59
C ARG A 124 -7.45 17.77 11.71
N VAL A 125 -8.72 17.82 11.96
CA VAL A 125 -9.65 18.77 11.36
C VAL A 125 -9.95 19.92 12.31
#